data_73c51619fbc43b8bf4faad8715886b3a
#
_entry.id   73c51619fbc43b8bf4faad8715886b3a
#
_cell.length_a   1.000
_cell.length_b   1.000
_cell.length_c   1.000
_cell.angle_alpha   90.00
_cell.angle_beta   90.00
_cell.angle_gamma   90.00
#
_symmetry.space_group_name_H-M   'P 1'
#
loop_
_entity.id
_entity.type
_entity.pdbx_description
1 polymer ?
#
loop_
_entity_poly.entity_id
_entity_poly.type
_entity_poly.pdbx_seq_one_letter_code
_entity_poly.pdbx_strand_id
1 'polypeptide(L)'
;MLLILVSINTIIFITLSGIHFYWMGGGRWGYVSALPSNPSTQELLFKPSIMATLIVACGLLLFAIITLGNLIVFPFNIDQRYFHWGNLAISIIFLIRAVGDFKYVGFFKSIRDTLFAKMDSKFYSPLCLTISAIGLAIFFLTFCVS
;
A
#
# COMPACT_ATOMS: atom_id res chain seq x y z
N MET A 1 -12.04 -2.14 -19.06
CA MET A 1 -10.66 -1.97 -18.56
C MET A 1 -10.62 -1.26 -17.21
N LEU A 2 -11.19 -0.07 -17.07
CA LEU A 2 -11.22 0.68 -15.80
C LEU A 2 -11.78 -0.14 -14.63
N LEU A 3 -12.93 -0.81 -14.81
CA LEU A 3 -13.54 -1.67 -13.79
C LEU A 3 -12.56 -2.71 -13.24
N ILE A 4 -11.82 -3.39 -14.10
CA ILE A 4 -10.86 -4.43 -13.70
C ILE A 4 -9.72 -3.83 -12.86
N LEU A 5 -9.15 -2.70 -13.30
CA LEU A 5 -8.04 -2.04 -12.61
C LEU A 5 -8.46 -1.54 -11.22
N VAL A 6 -9.62 -0.89 -11.14
CA VAL A 6 -10.17 -0.41 -9.86
C VAL A 6 -10.47 -1.59 -8.93
N SER A 7 -11.10 -2.66 -9.44
CA SER A 7 -11.40 -3.84 -8.63
C SER A 7 -10.12 -4.49 -8.08
N ILE A 8 -9.09 -4.65 -8.90
CA ILE A 8 -7.82 -5.24 -8.46
C ILE A 8 -7.19 -4.41 -7.34
N ASN A 9 -7.01 -3.10 -7.54
CA ASN A 9 -6.41 -2.24 -6.50
C ASN A 9 -7.26 -2.20 -5.22
N THR A 10 -8.59 -2.12 -5.35
CA THR A 10 -9.49 -2.14 -4.20
C THR A 10 -9.35 -3.43 -3.40
N ILE A 11 -9.34 -4.59 -4.06
CA ILE A 11 -9.16 -5.89 -3.40
C ILE A 11 -7.80 -5.96 -2.71
N ILE A 12 -6.73 -5.48 -3.34
CA ILE A 12 -5.40 -5.42 -2.73
C ILE A 12 -5.44 -4.58 -1.45
N PHE A 13 -6.03 -3.38 -1.48
CA PHE A 13 -6.11 -2.51 -0.31
C PHE A 13 -6.95 -3.11 0.82
N ILE A 14 -8.09 -3.73 0.51
CA ILE A 14 -8.92 -4.42 1.51
C ILE A 14 -8.14 -5.57 2.15
N THR A 15 -7.42 -6.36 1.34
CA THR A 15 -6.61 -7.48 1.83
C THR A 15 -5.49 -6.98 2.75
N LEU A 16 -4.75 -5.95 2.34
CA LEU A 16 -3.69 -5.35 3.15
C LEU A 16 -4.24 -4.75 4.45
N SER A 17 -5.38 -4.06 4.38
CA SER A 17 -6.07 -3.55 5.58
C SER A 17 -6.45 -4.67 6.53
N GLY A 18 -7.03 -5.76 6.02
CA GLY A 18 -7.39 -6.95 6.80
C GLY A 18 -6.19 -7.58 7.50
N ILE A 19 -5.04 -7.67 6.83
CA ILE A 19 -3.79 -8.15 7.43
C ILE A 19 -3.35 -7.25 8.60
N HIS A 20 -3.45 -5.93 8.47
CA HIS A 20 -3.09 -5.01 9.55
C HIS A 20 -4.08 -5.09 10.73
N PHE A 21 -5.37 -5.27 10.48
CA PHE A 21 -6.34 -5.56 11.55
C PHE A 21 -6.04 -6.90 12.24
N TYR A 22 -5.65 -7.94 11.49
CA TYR A 22 -5.21 -9.21 12.06
C TYR A 22 -4.00 -9.05 12.98
N TRP A 23 -2.99 -8.26 12.56
CA TRP A 23 -1.82 -7.96 13.42
C TRP A 23 -2.19 -7.12 14.64
N MET A 24 -3.10 -6.16 14.50
CA MET A 24 -3.62 -5.39 15.62
C MET A 24 -4.29 -6.29 16.67
N GLY A 25 -5.00 -7.33 16.25
CA GLY A 25 -5.61 -8.34 17.11
C GLY A 25 -4.63 -9.35 17.71
N GLY A 26 -3.32 -9.16 17.53
CA GLY A 26 -2.29 -10.05 18.07
C GLY A 26 -1.87 -11.20 17.14
N GLY A 27 -2.32 -11.19 15.89
CA GLY A 27 -1.91 -12.16 14.87
C GLY A 27 -0.41 -12.04 14.56
N ARG A 28 0.27 -13.18 14.37
CA ARG A 28 1.72 -13.24 14.17
C ARG A 28 2.14 -13.65 12.77
N TRP A 29 1.24 -14.15 11.96
CA TRP A 29 1.57 -14.59 10.61
C TRP A 29 2.08 -13.42 9.75
N GLY A 30 3.26 -13.57 9.17
CA GLY A 30 3.89 -12.55 8.34
C GLY A 30 4.43 -11.32 9.08
N TYR A 31 4.12 -11.12 10.37
CA TYR A 31 4.47 -9.93 11.14
C TYR A 31 5.99 -9.66 11.16
N VAL A 32 6.79 -10.68 11.48
CA VAL A 32 8.26 -10.54 11.59
C VAL A 32 8.88 -10.24 10.21
N SER A 33 8.36 -10.84 9.15
CA SER A 33 8.86 -10.61 7.79
C SER A 33 8.45 -9.26 7.19
N ALA A 34 7.45 -8.61 7.78
CA ALA A 34 6.97 -7.29 7.34
C ALA A 34 7.71 -6.11 8.02
N LEU A 35 8.56 -6.38 9.01
CA LEU A 35 9.25 -5.35 9.77
C LEU A 35 10.77 -5.42 9.55
N PRO A 36 11.43 -4.26 9.36
CA PRO A 36 12.88 -4.19 9.24
C PRO A 36 13.58 -4.74 10.49
N SER A 37 14.66 -5.51 10.28
CA SER A 37 15.48 -6.08 11.34
C SER A 37 16.94 -5.68 11.18
N ASN A 38 17.67 -5.72 12.29
CA ASN A 38 19.10 -5.48 12.31
C ASN A 38 19.82 -6.67 11.62
N PRO A 39 20.69 -6.43 10.64
CA PRO A 39 21.40 -7.51 9.94
C PRO A 39 22.31 -8.34 10.86
N SER A 40 22.86 -7.75 11.94
CA SER A 40 23.80 -8.42 12.85
C SER A 40 23.10 -9.25 13.92
N THR A 41 22.03 -8.72 14.53
CA THR A 41 21.31 -9.37 15.65
C THR A 41 20.02 -10.07 15.24
N GLN A 42 19.55 -9.82 14.03
CA GLN A 42 18.23 -10.26 13.52
C GLN A 42 17.03 -9.75 14.34
N GLU A 43 17.27 -8.85 15.29
CA GLU A 43 16.21 -8.23 16.09
C GLU A 43 15.46 -7.18 15.29
N LEU A 44 14.17 -7.02 15.56
CA LEU A 44 13.34 -5.99 14.93
C LEU A 44 13.84 -4.60 15.34
N LEU A 45 14.01 -3.71 14.36
CA LEU A 45 14.45 -2.32 14.62
C LEU A 45 13.41 -1.54 15.42
N PHE A 46 12.14 -1.88 15.27
CA PHE A 46 11.04 -1.30 16.03
C PHE A 46 9.84 -2.26 16.05
N LYS A 47 8.98 -2.10 17.03
CA LYS A 47 7.69 -2.78 17.12
C LYS A 47 6.59 -1.72 17.02
N PRO A 48 5.76 -1.71 15.96
CA PRO A 48 4.68 -0.76 15.84
C PRO A 48 3.71 -0.89 17.03
N SER A 49 3.24 0.23 17.54
CA SER A 49 2.17 0.23 18.53
C SER A 49 0.85 -0.22 17.90
N ILE A 50 -0.08 -0.68 18.73
CA ILE A 50 -1.44 -1.04 18.28
C ILE A 50 -2.09 0.15 17.55
N MET A 51 -1.91 1.38 18.06
CA MET A 51 -2.45 2.59 17.45
C MET A 51 -1.82 2.86 16.07
N ALA A 52 -0.51 2.70 15.93
CA ALA A 52 0.17 2.86 14.64
C ALA A 52 -0.34 1.85 13.61
N THR A 53 -0.53 0.59 14.02
CA THR A 53 -1.07 -0.47 13.16
C THR A 53 -2.52 -0.17 12.75
N LEU A 54 -3.34 0.34 13.69
CA LEU A 54 -4.71 0.76 13.42
C LEU A 54 -4.77 1.89 12.39
N ILE A 55 -3.93 2.91 12.54
CA ILE A 55 -3.85 4.04 11.59
C ILE A 55 -3.53 3.53 10.17
N VAL A 56 -2.60 2.60 10.04
CA VAL A 56 -2.25 2.00 8.74
C VAL A 56 -3.42 1.19 8.19
N ALA A 57 -4.08 0.37 9.02
CA ALA A 57 -5.24 -0.42 8.61
C ALA A 57 -6.38 0.46 8.08
N CYS A 58 -6.75 1.50 8.84
CA CYS A 58 -7.78 2.46 8.45
C CYS A 58 -7.38 3.28 7.21
N GLY A 59 -6.11 3.67 7.11
CA GLY A 59 -5.57 4.37 5.94
C GLY A 59 -5.68 3.53 4.66
N LEU A 60 -5.35 2.24 4.72
CA LEU A 60 -5.50 1.31 3.59
C LEU A 60 -6.97 1.11 3.21
N LEU A 61 -7.87 1.06 4.19
CA LEU A 61 -9.31 0.99 3.92
C LEU A 61 -9.81 2.26 3.24
N LEU A 62 -9.34 3.43 3.68
CA LEU A 62 -9.63 4.70 3.02
C LEU A 62 -9.10 4.72 1.57
N PHE A 63 -7.92 4.17 1.31
CA PHE A 63 -7.38 4.04 -0.05
C PHE A 63 -8.25 3.14 -0.93
N ALA A 64 -8.81 2.06 -0.37
CA ALA A 64 -9.78 1.22 -1.07
C ALA A 64 -11.04 2.03 -1.48
N ILE A 65 -11.58 2.84 -0.56
CA ILE A 65 -12.75 3.68 -0.80
C ILE A 65 -12.46 4.74 -1.87
N ILE A 66 -11.31 5.42 -1.79
CA ILE A 66 -10.90 6.43 -2.77
C ILE A 66 -10.74 5.79 -4.15
N THR A 67 -10.10 4.62 -4.24
CA THR A 67 -9.93 3.90 -5.50
C THR A 67 -11.28 3.50 -6.09
N LEU A 68 -12.18 2.96 -5.28
CA LEU A 68 -13.53 2.57 -5.68
C LEU A 68 -14.37 3.78 -6.16
N GLY A 69 -14.15 4.94 -5.56
CA GLY A 69 -14.80 6.20 -5.94
C GLY A 69 -14.52 6.66 -7.38
N ASN A 70 -13.54 6.07 -8.06
CA ASN A 70 -13.32 6.31 -9.49
C ASN A 70 -14.31 5.57 -10.40
N LEU A 71 -15.11 4.65 -9.85
CA LEU A 71 -16.18 3.94 -10.57
C LEU A 71 -17.58 4.32 -10.11
N ILE A 72 -17.71 4.62 -8.81
CA ILE A 72 -19.02 4.78 -8.16
C ILE A 72 -19.23 6.26 -7.85
N VAL A 73 -20.36 6.81 -8.29
CA VAL A 73 -20.80 8.12 -7.86
C VAL A 73 -21.48 7.97 -6.50
N PHE A 74 -20.86 8.52 -5.47
CA PHE A 74 -21.42 8.49 -4.12
C PHE A 74 -22.60 9.47 -3.99
N PRO A 75 -23.65 9.13 -3.21
CA PRO A 75 -24.86 9.96 -3.08
C PRO A 75 -24.63 11.27 -2.28
N PHE A 76 -23.39 11.57 -1.88
CA PHE A 76 -23.06 12.70 -1.01
C PHE A 76 -22.58 13.97 -1.75
N ASN A 77 -22.89 14.17 -3.02
CA ASN A 77 -22.45 15.32 -3.84
C ASN A 77 -20.94 15.61 -3.75
N ILE A 78 -20.12 14.57 -3.60
CA ILE A 78 -18.67 14.70 -3.62
C ILE A 78 -18.22 14.82 -5.07
N ASP A 79 -17.48 15.90 -5.40
CA ASP A 79 -16.91 16.09 -6.73
C ASP A 79 -15.97 14.92 -7.06
N GLN A 80 -16.18 14.30 -8.22
CA GLN A 80 -15.41 13.15 -8.70
C GLN A 80 -13.90 13.45 -8.80
N ARG A 81 -13.54 14.72 -8.94
CA ARG A 81 -12.14 15.17 -8.96
C ARG A 81 -11.37 14.77 -7.71
N TYR A 82 -11.99 14.76 -6.52
CA TYR A 82 -11.32 14.36 -5.29
C TYR A 82 -10.86 12.90 -5.33
N PHE A 83 -11.65 12.02 -5.94
CA PHE A 83 -11.27 10.62 -6.11
C PHE A 83 -10.14 10.45 -7.12
N HIS A 84 -10.15 11.21 -8.23
CA HIS A 84 -9.08 11.18 -9.22
C HIS A 84 -7.75 11.65 -8.63
N TRP A 85 -7.71 12.80 -7.99
CA TRP A 85 -6.50 13.33 -7.36
C TRP A 85 -6.07 12.51 -6.15
N GLY A 86 -6.99 12.00 -5.36
CA GLY A 86 -6.73 11.08 -4.27
C GLY A 86 -6.06 9.80 -4.75
N ASN A 87 -6.55 9.24 -5.85
CA ASN A 87 -5.94 8.04 -6.46
C ASN A 87 -4.54 8.31 -7.01
N LEU A 88 -4.30 9.49 -7.59
CA LEU A 88 -2.95 9.91 -8.00
C LEU A 88 -2.01 10.03 -6.80
N ALA A 89 -2.45 10.66 -5.72
CA ALA A 89 -1.66 10.81 -4.49
C ALA A 89 -1.28 9.43 -3.91
N ILE A 90 -2.23 8.51 -3.84
CA ILE A 90 -2.00 7.12 -3.42
C ILE A 90 -0.95 6.46 -4.32
N SER A 91 -1.06 6.61 -5.63
CA SER A 91 -0.13 6.03 -6.60
C SER A 91 1.30 6.53 -6.38
N ILE A 92 1.47 7.83 -6.12
CA ILE A 92 2.76 8.44 -5.81
C ILE A 92 3.33 7.91 -4.50
N ILE A 93 2.51 7.78 -3.44
CA ILE A 93 2.92 7.21 -2.14
C ILE A 93 3.50 5.80 -2.34
N PHE A 94 2.80 4.94 -3.08
CA PHE A 94 3.26 3.58 -3.33
C PHE A 94 4.47 3.52 -4.27
N LEU A 95 4.61 4.47 -5.20
CA LEU A 95 5.81 4.60 -6.01
C LEU A 95 7.04 4.94 -5.16
N ILE A 96 6.92 5.94 -4.29
CA ILE A 96 7.98 6.32 -3.35
C ILE A 96 8.32 5.13 -2.44
N ARG A 97 7.32 4.40 -1.96
CA ARG A 97 7.52 3.18 -1.15
C ARG A 97 8.26 2.09 -1.93
N ALA A 98 8.00 1.93 -3.22
CA ALA A 98 8.72 0.96 -4.07
C ALA A 98 10.17 1.37 -4.32
N VAL A 99 10.44 2.65 -4.56
CA VAL A 99 11.82 3.20 -4.65
C VAL A 99 12.54 2.99 -3.33
N GLY A 100 11.93 3.39 -2.20
CA GLY A 100 12.35 3.10 -0.84
C GLY A 100 13.24 4.16 -0.21
N ASP A 101 13.77 3.82 0.96
CA ASP A 101 14.59 4.70 1.80
C ASP A 101 16.11 4.56 1.58
N PHE A 102 16.50 3.81 0.55
CA PHE A 102 17.88 3.48 0.19
C PHE A 102 18.65 2.69 1.24
N LYS A 103 18.09 2.40 2.41
CA LYS A 103 18.74 1.67 3.49
C LYS A 103 18.08 0.32 3.77
N TYR A 104 16.81 0.31 4.12
CA TYR A 104 16.07 -0.89 4.54
C TYR A 104 14.98 -1.31 3.57
N VAL A 105 14.37 -0.37 2.86
CA VAL A 105 13.10 -0.50 2.15
C VAL A 105 13.26 -0.19 0.66
N GLY A 106 12.53 -0.89 -0.20
CA GLY A 106 12.45 -0.61 -1.63
C GLY A 106 13.49 -1.34 -2.48
N PHE A 107 13.47 -1.04 -3.77
CA PHE A 107 14.38 -1.68 -4.72
C PHE A 107 15.84 -1.25 -4.55
N PHE A 108 16.07 -0.02 -4.12
CA PHE A 108 17.40 0.57 -4.01
C PHE A 108 18.02 0.47 -2.61
N LYS A 109 17.47 -0.38 -1.74
CA LYS A 109 18.01 -0.58 -0.40
C LYS A 109 19.41 -1.17 -0.39
N SER A 110 20.22 -0.74 0.60
CA SER A 110 21.58 -1.23 0.80
C SER A 110 21.62 -2.53 1.60
N ILE A 111 20.74 -2.69 2.60
CA ILE A 111 20.67 -3.89 3.46
C ILE A 111 19.82 -4.94 2.78
N ARG A 112 20.39 -6.12 2.49
CA ARG A 112 19.74 -7.21 1.75
C ARG A 112 19.69 -8.55 2.48
N ASP A 113 20.39 -8.71 3.58
CA ASP A 113 20.62 -10.01 4.23
C ASP A 113 19.57 -10.36 5.30
N THR A 114 18.62 -9.47 5.58
CA THR A 114 17.54 -9.74 6.53
C THR A 114 16.35 -10.44 5.87
N LEU A 115 15.55 -11.16 6.69
CA LEU A 115 14.30 -11.78 6.22
C LEU A 115 13.37 -10.73 5.58
N PHE A 116 13.19 -9.58 6.25
CA PHE A 116 12.43 -8.45 5.71
C PHE A 116 12.94 -8.03 4.33
N ALA A 117 14.25 -7.81 4.18
CA ALA A 117 14.83 -7.32 2.93
C ALA A 117 14.61 -8.28 1.76
N LYS A 118 14.67 -9.60 2.02
CA LYS A 118 14.38 -10.63 1.01
C LYS A 118 12.91 -10.61 0.60
N MET A 119 11.99 -10.53 1.59
CA MET A 119 10.54 -10.45 1.33
C MET A 119 10.16 -9.14 0.67
N ASP A 120 10.79 -8.03 1.05
CA ASP A 120 10.57 -6.73 0.45
C ASP A 120 10.95 -6.71 -1.04
N SER A 121 12.11 -7.26 -1.41
CA SER A 121 12.52 -7.36 -2.82
C SER A 121 11.63 -8.30 -3.63
N LYS A 122 11.14 -9.39 -3.02
CA LYS A 122 10.39 -10.44 -3.70
C LYS A 122 8.90 -10.12 -3.82
N PHE A 123 8.32 -9.48 -2.80
CA PHE A 123 6.88 -9.28 -2.71
C PHE A 123 6.47 -7.83 -2.47
N TYR A 124 7.02 -7.14 -1.44
CA TYR A 124 6.46 -5.86 -1.01
C TYR A 124 6.76 -4.73 -1.98
N SER A 125 8.01 -4.60 -2.44
CA SER A 125 8.37 -3.57 -3.43
C SER A 125 7.72 -3.80 -4.80
N PRO A 126 7.68 -5.04 -5.37
CA PRO A 126 6.89 -5.32 -6.57
C PRO A 126 5.39 -5.05 -6.41
N LEU A 127 4.80 -5.39 -5.25
CA LEU A 127 3.41 -5.12 -4.96
C LEU A 127 3.12 -3.61 -4.95
N CYS A 128 3.97 -2.83 -4.27
CA CYS A 128 3.85 -1.38 -4.23
C CYS A 128 3.97 -0.75 -5.64
N LEU A 129 4.90 -1.26 -6.46
CA LEU A 129 5.03 -0.81 -7.85
C LEU A 129 3.79 -1.16 -8.67
N THR A 130 3.21 -2.35 -8.48
CA THR A 130 1.99 -2.78 -9.17
C THR A 130 0.81 -1.90 -8.76
N ILE A 131 0.61 -1.63 -7.46
CA ILE A 131 -0.43 -0.73 -6.95
C ILE A 131 -0.29 0.66 -7.60
N SER A 132 0.93 1.20 -7.62
CA SER A 132 1.23 2.49 -8.22
C SER A 132 0.93 2.52 -9.72
N ALA A 133 1.40 1.51 -10.48
CA ALA A 133 1.17 1.43 -11.92
C ALA A 133 -0.32 1.34 -12.26
N ILE A 134 -1.07 0.49 -11.55
CA ILE A 134 -2.53 0.38 -11.71
C ILE A 134 -3.21 1.72 -11.36
N GLY A 135 -2.81 2.35 -10.25
CA GLY A 135 -3.39 3.62 -9.83
C GLY A 135 -3.13 4.76 -10.82
N LEU A 136 -1.92 4.84 -11.39
CA LEU A 136 -1.62 5.79 -12.46
C LEU A 136 -2.45 5.51 -13.72
N ALA A 137 -2.61 4.24 -14.10
CA ALA A 137 -3.45 3.88 -15.23
C ALA A 137 -4.93 4.28 -14.99
N ILE A 138 -5.47 4.09 -13.78
CA ILE A 138 -6.80 4.55 -13.39
C ILE A 138 -6.89 6.07 -13.54
N PHE A 139 -5.91 6.82 -13.01
CA PHE A 139 -5.89 8.28 -13.10
C PHE A 139 -5.93 8.76 -14.55
N PHE A 140 -5.07 8.24 -15.42
CA PHE A 140 -5.04 8.65 -16.84
C PHE A 140 -6.32 8.28 -17.57
N LEU A 141 -6.91 7.10 -17.30
CA LEU A 141 -8.16 6.68 -17.94
C LEU A 141 -9.36 7.54 -17.50
N THR A 142 -9.38 7.97 -16.25
CA THR A 142 -10.46 8.84 -15.74
C THR A 142 -10.27 10.29 -16.16
N PHE A 143 -9.03 10.77 -16.21
CA PHE A 143 -8.70 12.12 -16.63
C PHE A 143 -8.96 12.36 -18.14
N CYS A 144 -8.71 11.37 -18.98
CA CYS A 144 -8.99 11.48 -20.44
C CYS A 144 -10.48 11.44 -20.79
N VAL A 145 -11.34 11.03 -19.86
CA VAL A 145 -12.81 10.89 -20.08
C VAL A 145 -13.58 12.07 -19.44
N SER A 146 -12.96 12.84 -18.54
CA SER A 146 -13.51 14.07 -17.94
C SER A 146 -13.31 15.27 -18.83
#